data_81aa50863e8a089b601c61e38dbac701
#
_entry.id   81aa50863e8a089b601c61e38dbac701
#
_cell.length_a   1.000
_cell.length_b   1.000
_cell.length_c   1.000
_cell.angle_alpha   90.00
_cell.angle_beta   90.00
_cell.angle_gamma   90.00
#
_symmetry.space_group_name_H-M   'P 1'
#
loop_
_entity.id
_entity.type
_entity.pdbx_description
1 polymer ?
#
loop_
_entity_poly.entity_id
_entity_poly.type
_entity_poly.pdbx_seq_one_letter_code
_entity_poly.pdbx_strand_id
1 'polypeptide(L)'
;NASALINNEKFNHSYPHCWRHKTPLIFVSTPQWFISMDKAGLLDDAKNEINSIQWEPSWGKERIKSMLQDRPDWCISRQRNWGVPITLVVHNETGEIHPDQSNLFDSFANDIEKHGITVWQDIELADYIEDHDQYSKIYDTLDVWFDSGVTHNAVSNRRFSSYKSDLYLEGSDQHR
;
A
#
# COMPACT_ATOMS: atom_id res chain seq x y z
N ASN A 1 12.54 5.03 40.20
CA ASN A 1 11.31 4.69 40.89
C ASN A 1 10.35 5.87 40.82
N ALA A 2 9.64 6.01 39.73
CA ALA A 2 8.73 7.14 39.52
C ALA A 2 7.31 6.86 40.00
N SER A 3 7.08 5.96 40.95
CA SER A 3 5.74 5.63 41.52
C SER A 3 4.61 5.49 40.45
N ALA A 4 4.99 5.24 39.20
CA ALA A 4 4.07 5.16 38.08
C ALA A 4 3.60 3.73 37.78
N LEU A 5 4.24 2.74 38.36
CA LEU A 5 3.88 1.34 38.18
C LEU A 5 2.75 0.96 39.15
N ILE A 6 1.59 0.65 38.60
CA ILE A 6 0.39 0.30 39.35
C ILE A 6 0.41 -1.17 39.79
N ASN A 7 0.79 -2.05 38.86
CA ASN A 7 0.88 -3.48 39.07
C ASN A 7 1.96 -4.10 38.18
N ASN A 8 2.57 -5.19 38.62
CA ASN A 8 3.50 -5.99 37.85
C ASN A 8 3.39 -7.46 38.30
N GLU A 9 2.94 -8.30 37.40
CA GLU A 9 2.87 -9.74 37.63
C GLU A 9 3.47 -10.51 36.45
N LYS A 10 3.97 -11.68 36.72
CA LYS A 10 4.55 -12.56 35.71
C LYS A 10 3.51 -13.57 35.29
N PHE A 11 3.27 -13.68 33.97
CA PHE A 11 2.43 -14.73 33.41
C PHE A 11 3.05 -15.30 32.13
N ASN A 12 2.73 -16.55 31.82
CA ASN A 12 3.20 -17.23 30.62
C ASN A 12 2.18 -17.04 29.49
N HIS A 13 2.64 -16.55 28.36
CA HIS A 13 1.81 -16.43 27.16
C HIS A 13 2.65 -16.60 25.89
N SER A 14 1.98 -16.87 24.77
CA SER A 14 2.64 -16.84 23.45
C SER A 14 2.99 -15.40 23.08
N TYR A 15 4.22 -15.20 22.65
CA TYR A 15 4.70 -13.89 22.23
C TYR A 15 5.21 -13.94 20.78
N PRO A 16 4.87 -12.96 19.93
CA PRO A 16 5.31 -12.96 18.54
C PRO A 16 6.84 -12.78 18.43
N HIS A 17 7.43 -13.59 17.59
CA HIS A 17 8.85 -13.55 17.28
C HIS A 17 9.06 -13.33 15.79
N CYS A 18 10.17 -12.69 15.44
CA CYS A 18 10.61 -12.58 14.06
C CYS A 18 10.77 -13.99 13.46
N TRP A 19 10.05 -14.27 12.37
CA TRP A 19 10.08 -15.59 11.74
C TRP A 19 11.49 -15.99 11.25
N ARG A 20 12.31 -15.00 10.90
CA ARG A 20 13.70 -15.18 10.40
C ARG A 20 14.71 -15.31 11.53
N HIS A 21 14.75 -14.35 12.45
CA HIS A 21 15.76 -14.27 13.50
C HIS A 21 15.35 -14.94 14.81
N LYS A 22 14.08 -15.32 14.95
CA LYS A 22 13.51 -15.93 16.19
C LYS A 22 13.63 -15.06 17.44
N THR A 23 13.90 -13.77 17.28
CA THR A 23 13.92 -12.80 18.37
C THR A 23 12.53 -12.25 18.66
N PRO A 24 12.22 -11.90 19.92
CA PRO A 24 10.94 -11.23 20.25
C PRO A 24 10.78 -9.94 19.46
N LEU A 25 9.55 -9.66 19.01
CA LEU A 25 9.18 -8.42 18.34
C LEU A 25 8.81 -7.35 19.36
N ILE A 26 8.97 -6.09 18.99
CA ILE A 26 8.37 -4.95 19.67
C ILE A 26 7.26 -4.36 18.79
N PHE A 27 6.23 -3.82 19.41
CA PHE A 27 5.16 -3.11 18.72
C PHE A 27 5.47 -1.61 18.77
N VAL A 28 5.53 -0.99 17.59
CA VAL A 28 5.83 0.44 17.44
C VAL A 28 4.77 1.05 16.54
N SER A 29 4.24 2.20 16.95
CA SER A 29 3.39 3.02 16.09
C SER A 29 4.28 3.90 15.21
N THR A 30 4.11 3.80 13.92
CA THR A 30 4.82 4.60 12.91
C THR A 30 3.82 5.20 11.92
N PRO A 31 4.11 6.37 11.34
CA PRO A 31 3.31 6.90 10.24
C PRO A 31 3.24 5.88 9.10
N GLN A 32 2.06 5.71 8.52
CA GLN A 32 1.83 4.77 7.42
C GLN A 32 0.85 5.40 6.42
N TRP A 33 0.90 4.91 5.18
CA TRP A 33 0.00 5.33 4.11
C TRP A 33 -1.11 4.30 3.92
N PHE A 34 -2.33 4.81 3.81
CA PHE A 34 -3.52 3.98 3.69
C PHE A 34 -4.36 4.39 2.49
N ILE A 35 -4.92 3.40 1.79
CA ILE A 35 -6.05 3.62 0.90
C ILE A 35 -7.32 3.48 1.74
N SER A 36 -8.11 4.56 1.78
CA SER A 36 -9.41 4.50 2.43
C SER A 36 -10.37 3.64 1.62
N MET A 37 -10.97 2.67 2.27
CA MET A 37 -11.96 1.78 1.66
C MET A 37 -13.31 2.46 1.46
N ASP A 38 -13.63 3.47 2.28
CA ASP A 38 -14.94 4.13 2.28
C ASP A 38 -14.97 5.42 1.45
N LYS A 39 -13.94 6.28 1.54
CA LYS A 39 -13.98 7.66 1.03
C LYS A 39 -14.29 7.80 -0.47
N ALA A 40 -13.85 6.85 -1.28
CA ALA A 40 -14.10 6.85 -2.74
C ALA A 40 -15.13 5.79 -3.15
N GLY A 41 -15.83 5.17 -2.20
CA GLY A 41 -16.80 4.11 -2.49
C GLY A 41 -16.18 2.78 -2.92
N LEU A 42 -14.86 2.62 -2.77
CA LEU A 42 -14.14 1.42 -3.23
C LEU A 42 -14.72 0.13 -2.66
N LEU A 43 -15.08 0.14 -1.37
CA LEU A 43 -15.64 -1.04 -0.70
C LEU A 43 -17.02 -1.42 -1.26
N ASP A 44 -17.85 -0.43 -1.54
CA ASP A 44 -19.19 -0.66 -2.09
C ASP A 44 -19.11 -1.13 -3.55
N ASP A 45 -18.22 -0.55 -4.34
CA ASP A 45 -17.96 -1.00 -5.71
C ASP A 45 -17.46 -2.43 -5.73
N ALA A 46 -16.51 -2.79 -4.87
CA ALA A 46 -16.02 -4.17 -4.75
C ALA A 46 -17.13 -5.15 -4.35
N LYS A 47 -17.99 -4.79 -3.38
CA LYS A 47 -19.15 -5.61 -2.99
C LYS A 47 -20.16 -5.79 -4.11
N ASN A 48 -20.38 -4.78 -4.92
CA ASN A 48 -21.28 -4.82 -6.08
C ASN A 48 -20.70 -5.74 -7.17
N GLU A 49 -19.42 -5.59 -7.49
CA GLU A 49 -18.75 -6.40 -8.51
C GLU A 49 -18.73 -7.90 -8.16
N ILE A 50 -18.60 -8.28 -6.89
CA ILE A 50 -18.70 -9.67 -6.46
C ILE A 50 -19.99 -10.34 -6.91
N ASN A 51 -21.09 -9.58 -7.03
CA ASN A 51 -22.37 -10.12 -7.44
C ASN A 51 -22.45 -10.38 -8.94
N SER A 52 -21.66 -9.68 -9.74
CA SER A 52 -21.61 -9.82 -11.21
C SER A 52 -20.69 -10.96 -11.69
N ILE A 53 -19.79 -11.44 -10.83
CA ILE A 53 -18.81 -12.47 -11.15
C ILE A 53 -19.42 -13.86 -11.04
N GLN A 54 -19.08 -14.73 -11.98
CA GLN A 54 -19.36 -16.17 -11.89
C GLN A 54 -18.29 -16.82 -10.99
N TRP A 55 -18.75 -17.48 -9.94
CA TRP A 55 -17.88 -18.12 -8.94
C TRP A 55 -17.83 -19.63 -9.11
N GLU A 56 -16.62 -20.17 -9.26
CA GLU A 56 -16.34 -21.61 -9.31
C GLU A 56 -15.20 -21.97 -8.38
N PRO A 57 -15.44 -22.65 -7.26
CA PRO A 57 -16.73 -23.10 -6.73
C PRO A 57 -17.57 -21.96 -6.13
N SER A 58 -18.87 -22.14 -6.09
CA SER A 58 -19.85 -21.11 -5.69
C SER A 58 -19.66 -20.55 -4.27
N TRP A 59 -19.12 -21.34 -3.35
CA TRP A 59 -18.83 -20.90 -1.98
C TRP A 59 -17.79 -19.77 -1.91
N GLY A 60 -16.97 -19.61 -2.94
CA GLY A 60 -15.99 -18.53 -3.05
C GLY A 60 -16.62 -17.14 -2.90
N LYS A 61 -17.84 -16.97 -3.41
CA LYS A 61 -18.59 -15.72 -3.31
C LYS A 61 -18.83 -15.29 -1.86
N GLU A 62 -19.34 -16.20 -1.04
CA GLU A 62 -19.68 -15.89 0.34
C GLU A 62 -18.41 -15.64 1.18
N ARG A 63 -17.33 -16.35 0.87
CA ARG A 63 -16.04 -16.14 1.52
C ARG A 63 -15.49 -14.73 1.25
N ILE A 64 -15.46 -14.29 0.01
CA ILE A 64 -14.99 -12.92 -0.35
C ILE A 64 -15.91 -11.86 0.26
N LYS A 65 -17.23 -12.03 0.21
CA LYS A 65 -18.16 -11.10 0.87
C LYS A 65 -17.87 -10.94 2.36
N SER A 66 -17.66 -12.05 3.06
CA SER A 66 -17.33 -12.03 4.49
C SER A 66 -16.01 -11.31 4.77
N MET A 67 -15.00 -11.47 3.91
CA MET A 67 -13.70 -10.80 4.05
C MET A 67 -13.80 -9.28 3.82
N LEU A 68 -14.74 -8.83 2.98
CA LEU A 68 -14.94 -7.42 2.67
C LEU A 68 -15.92 -6.73 3.62
N GLN A 69 -16.69 -7.47 4.39
CA GLN A 69 -17.77 -6.90 5.22
C GLN A 69 -17.26 -5.84 6.19
N ASP A 70 -16.16 -6.15 6.89
CA ASP A 70 -15.55 -5.30 7.91
C ASP A 70 -14.09 -4.96 7.54
N ARG A 71 -13.82 -4.82 6.23
CA ARG A 71 -12.46 -4.56 5.73
C ARG A 71 -11.99 -3.17 6.18
N PRO A 72 -10.92 -3.08 6.99
CA PRO A 72 -10.32 -1.80 7.35
C PRO A 72 -9.62 -1.17 6.14
N ASP A 73 -9.27 0.11 6.28
CA ASP A 73 -8.41 0.80 5.32
C ASP A 73 -7.13 0.00 5.04
N TRP A 74 -6.69 0.00 3.79
CA TRP A 74 -5.55 -0.79 3.36
C TRP A 74 -4.25 -0.05 3.56
N CYS A 75 -3.42 -0.52 4.50
CA CYS A 75 -2.06 -0.02 4.67
C CYS A 75 -1.19 -0.46 3.49
N ILE A 76 -0.83 0.49 2.63
CA ILE A 76 -0.06 0.23 1.40
C ILE A 76 1.44 0.50 1.53
N SER A 77 1.88 1.19 2.57
CA SER A 77 3.31 1.51 2.75
C SER A 77 4.09 0.37 3.39
N ARG A 78 5.30 0.16 2.88
CA ARG A 78 6.26 -0.81 3.41
C ARG A 78 7.63 -0.16 3.53
N GLN A 79 8.31 -0.38 4.64
CA GLN A 79 9.68 0.07 4.89
C GLN A 79 10.64 -1.00 4.34
N ARG A 80 10.86 -0.99 3.02
CA ARG A 80 11.71 -1.94 2.30
C ARG A 80 12.69 -1.21 1.40
N ASN A 81 13.88 -1.77 1.23
CA ASN A 81 14.88 -1.24 0.31
C ASN A 81 14.60 -1.61 -1.16
N TRP A 82 13.70 -2.56 -1.39
CA TRP A 82 13.31 -3.03 -2.70
C TRP A 82 11.79 -3.03 -2.84
N GLY A 83 11.30 -2.49 -3.93
CA GLY A 83 9.88 -2.38 -4.27
C GLY A 83 9.60 -1.13 -5.09
N VAL A 84 8.35 -0.98 -5.54
CA VAL A 84 7.90 0.24 -6.20
C VAL A 84 7.78 1.36 -5.16
N PRO A 85 8.48 2.49 -5.29
CA PRO A 85 8.41 3.56 -4.31
C PRO A 85 7.03 4.24 -4.33
N ILE A 86 6.61 4.74 -3.19
CA ILE A 86 5.47 5.66 -3.08
C ILE A 86 5.99 7.06 -3.43
N THR A 87 5.71 7.53 -4.63
CA THR A 87 6.23 8.81 -5.13
C THR A 87 5.44 10.02 -4.63
N LEU A 88 5.19 10.07 -3.32
CA LEU A 88 4.52 11.20 -2.67
C LEU A 88 5.52 12.23 -2.16
N VAL A 89 5.10 13.48 -2.24
CA VAL A 89 5.78 14.64 -1.66
C VAL A 89 4.91 15.19 -0.54
N VAL A 90 5.47 15.32 0.65
CA VAL A 90 4.74 15.70 1.85
C VAL A 90 5.36 16.88 2.56
N HIS A 91 4.53 17.74 3.13
CA HIS A 91 4.96 18.88 3.90
C HIS A 91 5.65 18.45 5.20
N ASN A 92 6.81 19.01 5.50
CA ASN A 92 7.70 18.58 6.59
C ASN A 92 7.07 18.69 7.99
N GLU A 93 6.22 19.70 8.21
CA GLU A 93 5.62 19.94 9.53
C GLU A 93 4.24 19.29 9.67
N THR A 94 3.42 19.34 8.61
CA THR A 94 2.02 18.86 8.70
C THR A 94 1.85 17.41 8.24
N GLY A 95 2.77 16.90 7.41
CA GLY A 95 2.66 15.59 6.77
C GLY A 95 1.59 15.53 5.67
N GLU A 96 1.01 16.68 5.30
CA GLU A 96 0.02 16.75 4.23
C GLU A 96 0.69 16.59 2.86
N ILE A 97 -0.03 15.94 1.95
CA ILE A 97 0.43 15.73 0.57
C ILE A 97 0.48 17.07 -0.14
N HIS A 98 1.49 17.24 -0.99
CA HIS A 98 1.65 18.46 -1.80
C HIS A 98 0.38 18.75 -2.63
N PRO A 99 -0.12 19.99 -2.66
CA PRO A 99 -1.37 20.33 -3.36
C PRO A 99 -1.38 19.95 -4.83
N ASP A 100 -0.23 20.05 -5.49
CA ASP A 100 -0.05 19.73 -6.92
C ASP A 100 0.45 18.30 -7.17
N GLN A 101 0.23 17.38 -6.22
CA GLN A 101 0.73 16.01 -6.30
C GLN A 101 0.31 15.28 -7.57
N SER A 102 -0.84 15.61 -8.15
CA SER A 102 -1.30 14.98 -9.40
C SER A 102 -0.37 15.25 -10.57
N ASN A 103 0.06 16.51 -10.75
CA ASN A 103 1.00 16.89 -11.81
C ASN A 103 2.42 16.35 -11.51
N LEU A 104 2.79 16.31 -10.24
CA LEU A 104 4.05 15.71 -9.82
C LEU A 104 4.12 14.23 -10.15
N PHE A 105 3.02 13.48 -10.00
CA PHE A 105 2.96 12.08 -10.41
C PHE A 105 3.28 11.88 -11.89
N ASP A 106 2.71 12.71 -12.76
CA ASP A 106 2.97 12.63 -14.19
C ASP A 106 4.43 12.94 -14.52
N SER A 107 5.01 13.93 -13.85
CA SER A 107 6.41 14.31 -14.01
C SER A 107 7.35 13.18 -13.55
N PHE A 108 7.14 12.65 -12.35
CA PHE A 108 7.93 11.55 -11.81
C PHE A 108 7.77 10.27 -12.63
N ALA A 109 6.55 9.99 -13.12
CA ALA A 109 6.31 8.84 -13.99
C ALA A 109 7.11 8.93 -15.31
N ASN A 110 7.19 10.13 -15.90
CA ASN A 110 7.98 10.37 -17.10
C ASN A 110 9.47 10.14 -16.88
N ASP A 111 10.01 10.55 -15.73
CA ASP A 111 11.43 10.35 -15.44
C ASP A 111 11.73 8.89 -15.06
N ILE A 112 10.84 8.24 -14.33
CA ILE A 112 10.95 6.81 -14.05
C ILE A 112 10.87 5.98 -15.35
N GLU A 113 10.03 6.36 -16.31
CA GLU A 113 9.93 5.67 -17.58
C GLU A 113 11.24 5.78 -18.42
N LYS A 114 11.92 6.93 -18.36
CA LYS A 114 13.17 7.17 -19.10
C LYS A 114 14.41 6.57 -18.42
N HIS A 115 14.48 6.64 -17.09
CA HIS A 115 15.70 6.39 -16.33
C HIS A 115 15.59 5.17 -15.41
N GLY A 116 14.41 4.59 -15.29
CA GLY A 116 14.13 3.46 -14.41
C GLY A 116 13.76 3.90 -12.98
N ILE A 117 13.24 2.95 -12.21
CA ILE A 117 12.62 3.23 -10.90
C ILE A 117 13.58 3.78 -9.85
N THR A 118 14.88 3.51 -9.99
CA THR A 118 15.91 3.99 -9.07
C THR A 118 16.09 5.50 -9.11
N VAL A 119 15.67 6.16 -10.21
CA VAL A 119 15.76 7.62 -10.33
C VAL A 119 15.00 8.35 -9.22
N TRP A 120 13.96 7.73 -8.64
CA TRP A 120 13.25 8.31 -7.50
C TRP A 120 14.16 8.68 -6.33
N GLN A 121 15.24 7.95 -6.13
CA GLN A 121 16.21 8.24 -5.09
C GLN A 121 17.02 9.50 -5.38
N ASP A 122 17.32 9.73 -6.66
CA ASP A 122 18.19 10.80 -7.16
C ASP A 122 17.44 12.09 -7.50
N ILE A 123 16.10 12.04 -7.64
CA ILE A 123 15.26 13.22 -7.89
C ILE A 123 15.45 14.25 -6.78
N GLU A 124 15.77 15.49 -7.19
CA GLU A 124 15.79 16.66 -6.32
C GLU A 124 14.49 17.44 -6.47
N LEU A 125 13.80 17.71 -5.36
CA LEU A 125 12.49 18.41 -5.38
C LEU A 125 12.60 19.83 -5.95
N ALA A 126 13.77 20.46 -5.85
CA ALA A 126 14.03 21.78 -6.42
C ALA A 126 13.83 21.85 -7.94
N ASP A 127 13.91 20.73 -8.65
CA ASP A 127 13.68 20.67 -10.08
C ASP A 127 12.18 20.64 -10.46
N TYR A 128 11.30 20.46 -9.47
CA TYR A 128 9.86 20.25 -9.69
C TYR A 128 8.96 21.24 -8.98
N ILE A 129 9.37 21.74 -7.81
CA ILE A 129 8.57 22.65 -6.98
C ILE A 129 9.44 23.81 -6.44
N GLU A 130 8.86 25.00 -6.40
CA GLU A 130 9.57 26.21 -5.93
C GLU A 130 9.79 26.21 -4.42
N ASP A 131 8.84 25.69 -3.67
CA ASP A 131 8.82 25.64 -2.20
C ASP A 131 9.40 24.33 -1.63
N HIS A 132 10.31 23.72 -2.37
CA HIS A 132 10.93 22.41 -2.06
C HIS A 132 11.48 22.28 -0.63
N ASP A 133 11.94 23.37 -0.04
CA ASP A 133 12.48 23.39 1.33
C ASP A 133 11.44 23.00 2.40
N GLN A 134 10.15 23.19 2.08
CA GLN A 134 9.03 22.86 2.98
C GLN A 134 8.55 21.42 2.83
N TYR A 135 9.08 20.68 1.86
CA TYR A 135 8.59 19.35 1.51
C TYR A 135 9.70 18.30 1.51
N SER A 136 9.28 17.06 1.66
CA SER A 136 10.17 15.88 1.59
C SER A 136 9.53 14.77 0.76
N LYS A 137 10.39 13.97 0.11
CA LYS A 137 9.98 12.74 -0.58
C LYS A 137 9.69 11.62 0.42
N ILE A 138 8.72 10.77 0.07
CA ILE A 138 8.48 9.51 0.78
C ILE A 138 9.39 8.44 0.20
N TYR A 139 10.02 7.65 1.08
CA TYR A 139 10.92 6.55 0.69
C TYR A 139 10.33 5.16 0.95
N ASP A 140 9.11 5.10 1.46
CA ASP A 140 8.38 3.84 1.60
C ASP A 140 8.10 3.22 0.23
N THR A 141 8.01 1.90 0.18
CA THR A 141 7.60 1.16 -1.00
C THR A 141 6.15 0.72 -0.90
N LEU A 142 5.52 0.51 -2.05
CA LEU A 142 4.16 -0.04 -2.12
C LEU A 142 4.12 -1.49 -1.64
N ASP A 143 2.99 -1.86 -1.07
CA ASP A 143 2.64 -3.25 -0.83
C ASP A 143 2.61 -4.02 -2.16
N VAL A 144 3.24 -5.17 -2.22
CA VAL A 144 3.30 -6.03 -3.42
C VAL A 144 1.90 -6.40 -3.95
N TRP A 145 0.90 -6.44 -3.10
CA TRP A 145 -0.48 -6.68 -3.52
C TRP A 145 -1.10 -5.50 -4.27
N PHE A 146 -0.58 -4.30 -4.07
CA PHE A 146 -0.91 -3.15 -4.90
C PHE A 146 -0.37 -3.34 -6.32
N ASP A 147 0.89 -3.77 -6.46
CA ASP A 147 1.50 -4.04 -7.77
C ASP A 147 0.71 -5.12 -8.51
N SER A 148 0.32 -6.19 -7.82
CA SER A 148 -0.55 -7.23 -8.38
C SER A 148 -1.90 -6.67 -8.82
N GLY A 149 -2.55 -5.89 -7.97
CA GLY A 149 -3.88 -5.33 -8.24
C GLY A 149 -3.95 -4.41 -9.46
N VAL A 150 -2.87 -3.68 -9.77
CA VAL A 150 -2.82 -2.75 -10.91
C VAL A 150 -2.27 -3.38 -12.20
N THR A 151 -1.94 -4.67 -12.20
CA THR A 151 -1.35 -5.37 -13.37
C THR A 151 -2.21 -5.25 -14.62
N HIS A 152 -3.53 -5.28 -14.49
CA HIS A 152 -4.47 -5.11 -15.61
C HIS A 152 -4.28 -3.76 -16.32
N ASN A 153 -3.91 -2.70 -15.61
CA ASN A 153 -3.63 -1.40 -16.18
C ASN A 153 -2.16 -1.26 -16.60
N ALA A 154 -1.24 -1.58 -15.70
CA ALA A 154 0.19 -1.37 -15.91
C ALA A 154 0.79 -2.25 -17.02
N VAL A 155 0.26 -3.46 -17.21
CA VAL A 155 0.76 -4.42 -18.19
C VAL A 155 -0.23 -4.66 -19.31
N SER A 156 -1.44 -5.15 -18.98
CA SER A 156 -2.39 -5.62 -20.00
C SER A 156 -2.88 -4.49 -20.89
N ASN A 157 -3.29 -3.37 -20.32
CA ASN A 157 -3.76 -2.24 -21.11
C ASN A 157 -2.65 -1.60 -21.94
N ARG A 158 -1.48 -1.35 -21.34
CA ARG A 158 -0.36 -0.69 -22.03
C ARG A 158 0.25 -1.54 -23.13
N ARG A 159 0.39 -2.87 -22.94
CA ARG A 159 1.06 -3.76 -23.88
C ARG A 159 0.13 -4.40 -24.89
N PHE A 160 -1.10 -4.66 -24.53
CA PHE A 160 -2.03 -5.45 -25.33
C PHE A 160 -3.32 -4.70 -25.66
N SER A 161 -3.46 -3.44 -25.25
CA SER A 161 -4.66 -2.63 -25.41
C SER A 161 -5.92 -3.32 -24.86
N SER A 162 -5.77 -4.13 -23.81
CA SER A 162 -6.84 -4.88 -23.18
C SER A 162 -6.69 -4.86 -21.66
N TYR A 163 -7.79 -4.59 -20.95
CA TYR A 163 -7.84 -4.68 -19.49
C TYR A 163 -8.10 -6.10 -18.97
N LYS A 164 -8.52 -7.02 -19.86
CA LYS A 164 -8.89 -8.37 -19.47
C LYS A 164 -7.81 -9.37 -19.87
N SER A 165 -7.43 -10.21 -18.93
CA SER A 165 -6.61 -11.38 -19.18
C SER A 165 -7.51 -12.60 -19.44
N ASP A 166 -7.07 -13.52 -20.28
CA ASP A 166 -7.76 -14.81 -20.49
C ASP A 166 -7.65 -15.68 -19.24
N LEU A 167 -6.54 -15.56 -18.52
CA LEU A 167 -6.30 -16.24 -17.25
C LEU A 167 -5.45 -15.35 -16.34
N TYR A 168 -5.90 -15.14 -15.11
CA TYR A 168 -5.14 -14.52 -14.04
C TYR A 168 -4.99 -15.55 -12.92
N LEU A 169 -3.80 -16.16 -12.82
CA LEU A 169 -3.52 -17.23 -11.88
C LEU A 169 -2.92 -16.68 -10.59
N GLU A 170 -3.64 -16.88 -9.49
CA GLU A 170 -3.26 -16.45 -8.16
C GLU A 170 -3.26 -17.61 -7.15
N GLY A 171 -2.47 -17.47 -6.09
CA GLY A 171 -2.53 -18.38 -4.97
C GLY A 171 -3.77 -18.17 -4.09
N SER A 172 -4.05 -19.10 -3.20
CA SER A 172 -5.18 -19.02 -2.27
C SER A 172 -4.95 -18.02 -1.12
N ASP A 173 -3.84 -17.31 -1.10
CA ASP A 173 -3.49 -16.34 -0.04
C ASP A 173 -4.45 -15.16 0.01
N GLN A 174 -5.06 -14.78 -1.10
CA GLN A 174 -6.09 -13.74 -1.19
C GLN A 174 -7.36 -14.07 -0.43
N HIS A 175 -7.54 -15.31 -0.05
CA HIS A 175 -8.69 -15.83 0.69
C HIS A 175 -8.45 -15.97 2.20
N ARG A 176 -7.43 -15.29 2.71
CA ARG A 176 -7.10 -15.26 4.14
C ARG A 176 -7.71 -14.08 4.85
#